data_33d2aac1c7007b6f1866f1589fa78a27
#
_entry.id   33d2aac1c7007b6f1866f1589fa78a27
#
_cell.length_a   1.000
_cell.length_b   1.000
_cell.length_c   1.000
_cell.angle_alpha   90.00
_cell.angle_beta   90.00
_cell.angle_gamma   90.00
#
_symmetry.space_group_name_H-M   'P 1'
#
loop_
_entity.id
_entity.type
_entity.pdbx_description
1 polymer ?
#
loop_
_entity_poly.entity_id
_entity_poly.type
_entity_poly.pdbx_seq_one_letter_code
_entity_poly.pdbx_strand_id
1 'polypeptide(L)' 'MDLILWRHAEAEDGSPDAARKLTKHGRDQARRMAAWLKPRLPKRCEILVSPAARTQETAAAL' A
#
# COMPACT_ATOMS: atom_id res chain seq x y z
N MET A 1 -14.12 -8.62 -15.29
CA MET A 1 -13.15 -7.65 -14.72
C MET A 1 -13.22 -7.72 -13.20
N ASP A 2 -12.07 -7.87 -12.55
CA ASP A 2 -11.99 -7.94 -11.10
C ASP A 2 -11.44 -6.64 -10.53
N LEU A 3 -12.00 -6.21 -9.41
CA LEU A 3 -11.51 -5.05 -8.67
C LEU A 3 -11.01 -5.50 -7.31
N ILE A 4 -9.75 -5.19 -7.01
CA ILE A 4 -9.14 -5.49 -5.73
C ILE A 4 -8.91 -4.18 -5.00
N LEU A 5 -9.49 -4.04 -3.80
CA LEU A 5 -9.29 -2.89 -2.95
C LEU A 5 -8.28 -3.23 -1.87
N TRP A 6 -7.19 -2.47 -1.82
CA TRP A 6 -6.12 -2.67 -0.85
C TRP A 6 -5.95 -1.43 0.00
N ARG A 7 -6.23 -1.57 1.28
CA ARG A 7 -6.10 -0.47 2.25
C ARG A 7 -4.63 -0.25 2.57
N HIS A 8 -4.23 1.03 2.73
CA HIS A 8 -2.87 1.35 3.15
C HIS A 8 -2.56 0.75 4.53
N ALA A 9 -1.28 0.44 4.77
CA ALA A 9 -0.80 -0.09 6.04
C ALA A 9 -0.75 1.01 7.12
N GLU A 10 -0.42 0.64 8.35
CA GLU A 10 -0.37 1.57 9.47
C GLU A 10 0.57 2.74 9.19
N ALA A 11 0.07 3.95 9.38
CA ALA A 11 0.80 5.18 9.14
C ALA A 11 1.01 5.96 10.44
N GLU A 12 2.08 6.77 10.48
CA GLU A 12 2.34 7.69 11.57
C GLU A 12 1.28 8.79 11.60
N ASP A 13 1.01 9.32 12.80
CA ASP A 13 0.22 10.52 12.93
C ASP A 13 1.04 11.73 12.51
N GLY A 14 0.38 12.76 12.04
CA GLY A 14 1.10 13.96 11.69
C GLY A 14 0.35 14.88 10.73
N SER A 15 1.01 15.97 10.42
CA SER A 15 0.49 17.03 9.56
C SER A 15 1.61 17.50 8.62
N PRO A 16 1.30 17.77 7.34
CA PRO A 16 0.00 17.58 6.70
C PRO A 16 -0.34 16.10 6.50
N ASP A 17 -1.63 15.79 6.44
CA ASP A 17 -2.10 14.39 6.35
C ASP A 17 -1.47 13.62 5.19
N ALA A 18 -1.38 14.25 4.02
CA ALA A 18 -0.85 13.58 2.83
C ALA A 18 0.63 13.18 2.93
N ALA A 19 1.39 13.79 3.86
CA ALA A 19 2.81 13.51 4.07
C ALA A 19 3.05 12.43 5.13
N ARG A 20 2.01 11.91 5.76
CA ARG A 20 2.15 10.85 6.78
C ARG A 20 2.73 9.60 6.14
N LYS A 21 3.84 9.13 6.70
CA LYS A 21 4.53 7.94 6.23
C LYS A 21 4.07 6.71 7.00
N LEU A 22 4.35 5.53 6.47
CA LEU A 22 4.11 4.29 7.20
C LEU A 22 5.01 4.21 8.43
N THR A 23 4.47 3.60 9.50
CA THR A 23 5.29 3.21 10.64
C THR A 23 6.16 2.01 10.27
N LYS A 24 7.12 1.66 11.13
CA LYS A 24 7.91 0.43 10.93
C LYS A 24 7.00 -0.79 10.86
N HIS A 25 6.01 -0.86 11.76
CA HIS A 25 5.02 -1.93 11.75
C HIS A 25 4.19 -1.91 10.46
N GLY A 26 3.81 -0.72 9.99
CA GLY A 26 3.09 -0.55 8.74
C GLY A 26 3.88 -1.04 7.53
N ARG A 27 5.18 -0.78 7.50
CA ARG A 27 6.04 -1.29 6.41
C ARG A 27 6.07 -2.82 6.41
N ASP A 28 6.13 -3.44 7.59
CA ASP A 28 6.08 -4.91 7.69
C ASP A 28 4.73 -5.45 7.23
N GLN A 29 3.64 -4.79 7.61
CA GLN A 29 2.29 -5.15 7.14
C GLN A 29 2.21 -5.07 5.61
N ALA A 30 2.72 -4.00 5.02
CA ALA A 30 2.71 -3.81 3.57
C ALA A 30 3.48 -4.91 2.86
N ARG A 31 4.66 -5.29 3.36
CA ARG A 31 5.45 -6.37 2.79
C ARG A 31 4.75 -7.71 2.85
N ARG A 32 4.14 -8.03 4.00
CA ARG A 32 3.40 -9.29 4.17
C ARG A 32 2.20 -9.36 3.22
N MET A 33 1.45 -8.28 3.12
CA MET A 33 0.29 -8.24 2.23
C MET A 33 0.72 -8.31 0.77
N ALA A 34 1.80 -7.62 0.40
CA ALA A 34 2.33 -7.67 -0.96
C ALA A 34 2.78 -9.08 -1.33
N ALA A 35 3.44 -9.79 -0.41
CA ALA A 35 3.87 -11.16 -0.64
C ALA A 35 2.69 -12.11 -0.85
N TRP A 36 1.60 -11.89 -0.12
CA TRP A 36 0.37 -12.66 -0.30
C TRP A 36 -0.34 -12.32 -1.60
N LEU A 37 -0.38 -11.04 -1.94
CA LEU A 37 -1.15 -10.52 -3.07
C LEU A 37 -0.47 -10.76 -4.41
N LYS A 38 0.84 -10.60 -4.47
CA LYS A 38 1.62 -10.62 -5.70
C LYS A 38 1.38 -11.85 -6.59
N PRO A 39 1.41 -13.09 -6.06
CA PRO A 39 1.15 -14.27 -6.89
C PRO A 39 -0.32 -14.41 -7.30
N ARG A 40 -1.21 -13.63 -6.69
CA ARG A 40 -2.65 -13.67 -6.96
C ARG A 40 -3.09 -12.62 -7.96
N LEU A 41 -2.22 -11.65 -8.26
CA LEU A 41 -2.53 -10.61 -9.24
C LEU A 41 -2.40 -11.15 -10.66
N PRO A 42 -3.27 -10.73 -11.58
CA PRO A 42 -3.12 -11.09 -12.98
C PRO A 42 -1.84 -10.46 -13.56
N LYS A 43 -1.30 -11.05 -14.62
CA LYS A 43 -0.09 -10.54 -15.28
C LYS A 43 -0.25 -9.10 -15.75
N ARG A 44 -1.42 -8.74 -16.23
CA ARG A 44 -1.75 -7.38 -16.63
C ARG A 44 -2.69 -6.82 -15.58
N CYS A 45 -2.16 -5.96 -14.75
CA CYS A 45 -2.87 -5.37 -13.63
C CYS A 45 -2.58 -3.87 -13.62
N GLU A 46 -3.62 -3.08 -13.66
CA GLU A 46 -3.49 -1.64 -13.51
C GLU A 46 -3.60 -1.30 -12.03
N ILE A 47 -2.61 -0.58 -11.52
CA ILE A 47 -2.55 -0.19 -10.11
C ILE A 47 -2.78 1.30 -9.98
N LEU A 48 -3.88 1.67 -9.34
CA LEU A 48 -4.21 3.07 -9.07
C LEU A 48 -3.95 3.36 -7.60
N VAL A 49 -3.14 4.37 -7.33
CA VAL A 49 -2.70 4.70 -5.97
C VAL A 49 -2.94 6.17 -5.68
N SER A 50 -3.49 6.47 -4.50
CA SER A 50 -3.62 7.84 -4.02
C SER A 50 -2.23 8.50 -3.90
N PRO A 51 -2.10 9.83 -4.09
CA PRO A 51 -0.82 10.53 -3.95
C PRO A 51 -0.31 10.63 -2.51
N ALA A 52 -1.08 10.28 -1.50
CA ALA A 52 -0.63 10.32 -0.11
C ALA A 52 0.57 9.40 0.12
N ALA A 53 1.52 9.84 0.95
CA ALA A 53 2.75 9.09 1.20
C ALA A 53 2.48 7.66 1.70
N ARG A 54 1.54 7.49 2.62
CA ARG A 54 1.20 6.18 3.19
C ARG A 54 0.71 5.19 2.14
N THR A 55 -0.05 5.66 1.15
CA THR A 55 -0.54 4.80 0.08
C THR A 55 0.54 4.46 -0.93
N GLN A 56 1.39 5.44 -1.27
CA GLN A 56 2.52 5.23 -2.17
C GLN A 56 3.51 4.22 -1.58
N GLU A 57 3.84 4.34 -0.31
CA GLU A 57 4.74 3.39 0.37
C GLU A 57 4.14 1.99 0.44
N THR A 58 2.83 1.88 0.72
CA THR A 58 2.15 0.58 0.77
C THR A 58 2.23 -0.11 -0.60
N ALA A 59 1.90 0.60 -1.66
CA ALA A 59 1.93 0.06 -3.01
C ALA A 59 3.35 -0.29 -3.48
N ALA A 60 4.35 0.46 -3.03
CA ALA A 60 5.75 0.22 -3.39
C ALA A 60 6.26 -1.15 -2.89
N ALA A 61 5.60 -1.75 -1.90
CA ALA A 61 5.95 -3.09 -1.43
C ALA A 61 5.67 -4.19 -2.46
N LEU A 62 4.79 -3.91 -3.43
CA LEU A 62 4.59 -4.82 -4.56
C LEU A 62 5.79 -4.75 -5.48
#